data_c45952ba33ad2d0c3704ae81b4b46e53
#
_entry.id   c45952ba33ad2d0c3704ae81b4b46e53
#
_cell.length_a   1.000
_cell.length_b   1.000
_cell.length_c   1.000
_cell.angle_alpha   90.00
_cell.angle_beta   90.00
_cell.angle_gamma   90.00
#
_symmetry.space_group_name_H-M   'P 1'
#
loop_
_entity.id
_entity.type
_entity.pdbx_description
1 polymer ?
#
loop_
_entity_poly.entity_id
_entity_poly.type
_entity_poly.pdbx_seq_one_letter_code
_entity_poly.pdbx_strand_id
1 'polypeptide(L)' 'LPTSSSGLEVGALFNDSGTIKIVT' A
#
# COMPACT_ATOMS: atom_id res chain seq x y z
N LEU A 1 -6.69 -4.71 -3.75
CA LEU A 1 -5.51 -3.93 -3.37
C LEU A 1 -4.43 -4.84 -2.80
N PRO A 2 -3.15 -4.52 -3.03
CA PRO A 2 -2.08 -5.24 -2.35
C PRO A 2 -2.21 -5.09 -0.82
N THR A 3 -1.66 -6.05 -0.10
CA THR A 3 -1.75 -6.05 1.37
C THR A 3 -0.47 -5.58 2.04
N SER A 4 0.53 -5.16 1.27
CA SER A 4 1.76 -4.58 1.80
C SER A 4 2.34 -3.63 0.76
N SER A 5 3.27 -2.78 1.21
CA SER A 5 3.93 -1.83 0.32
C SER A 5 5.09 -2.45 -0.45
N SER A 6 5.43 -3.71 -0.18
CA SER A 6 6.56 -4.38 -0.80
C SER A 6 6.38 -4.45 -2.32
N GLY A 7 7.35 -3.96 -3.07
CA GLY A 7 7.31 -3.99 -4.52
C GLY A 7 6.46 -2.90 -5.17
N LEU A 8 5.82 -2.04 -4.37
CA LEU A 8 4.99 -0.98 -4.92
C LEU A 8 5.78 0.32 -5.07
N GLU A 9 5.42 1.10 -6.09
CA GLU A 9 6.03 2.40 -6.31
C GLU A 9 5.46 3.43 -5.34
N VAL A 10 6.20 4.51 -5.10
CA VAL A 10 5.73 5.63 -4.31
C VAL A 10 4.47 6.20 -4.97
N GLY A 11 3.44 6.43 -4.16
CA GLY A 11 2.15 6.91 -4.65
C GLY A 11 1.12 5.81 -4.83
N ALA A 12 1.51 4.53 -4.78
CA ALA A 12 0.59 3.42 -4.90
C ALA A 12 -0.21 3.24 -3.61
N LEU A 13 -1.41 2.74 -3.73
CA LEU A 13 -2.27 2.46 -2.57
C LEU A 13 -2.19 0.99 -2.21
N PHE A 14 -2.30 0.69 -0.92
CA PHE A 14 -2.35 -0.69 -0.46
C PHE A 14 -3.22 -0.78 0.79
N ASN A 15 -3.63 -2.02 1.11
CA ASN A 15 -4.45 -2.32 2.28
C ASN A 15 -3.53 -2.80 3.40
N ASP A 16 -3.36 -1.98 4.42
CA ASP A 16 -2.52 -2.33 5.58
C ASP A 16 -3.43 -2.83 6.69
N SER A 17 -3.73 -4.13 6.68
CA SER A 17 -4.55 -4.79 7.70
C SER A 17 -5.89 -4.07 7.88
N GLY A 18 -6.51 -3.69 6.80
CA GLY A 18 -7.81 -3.01 6.82
C GLY A 18 -7.74 -1.50 6.75
N THR A 19 -6.53 -0.93 6.73
CA THR A 19 -6.34 0.51 6.61
C THR A 19 -5.75 0.83 5.23
N ILE A 20 -6.39 1.71 4.49
CA ILE A 20 -5.87 2.14 3.19
C ILE A 20 -4.72 3.11 3.42
N LYS A 21 -3.58 2.81 2.82
CA LYS A 21 -2.38 3.64 2.94
C LYS A 21 -1.77 3.90 1.57
N ILE A 22 -0.97 4.95 1.50
CA ILE A 22 -0.24 5.30 0.29
C ILE A 22 1.25 5.09 0.55
N VAL A 23 1.95 4.55 -0.44
CA VAL A 23 3.40 4.37 -0.34
C VAL A 23 4.08 5.75 -0.42
N THR A 24 4.90 6.07 0.55
CA THR A 24 5.67 7.33 0.60
C THR A 24 7.19 7.06 0.70
#